data_25138935a4d11ad42fb7553bc7ff80e1
#
_entry.id   25138935a4d11ad42fb7553bc7ff80e1
#
_cell.length_a   1.000
_cell.length_b   1.000
_cell.length_c   1.000
_cell.angle_alpha   90.00
_cell.angle_beta   90.00
_cell.angle_gamma   90.00
#
_symmetry.space_group_name_H-M   'P 1'
#
loop_
_entity.id
_entity.type
_entity.pdbx_description
1 polymer ?
#
loop_
_entity_poly.entity_id
_entity_poly.type
_entity_poly.pdbx_seq_one_letter_code
_entity_poly.pdbx_strand_id
1 'polypeptide(L)'
;MNYWIISSNEEIFHLEDMLKTNEVVDWRQFNNFEVGDIVYIYNSKPHRRIRYKMEVIKIDVPTSEYLNDSKYWVDKQNMDAGLKNNRFVRLRLLTKEPEGGVNLWDRYIDPKK
;
A
#
# COMPACT_ATOMS: atom_id res chain seq x y z
N MET A 1 -3.78 5.28 -17.72
CA MET A 1 -3.51 4.51 -16.50
C MET A 1 -2.02 4.45 -16.26
N ASN A 2 -1.59 4.72 -15.05
CA ASN A 2 -0.17 4.68 -14.67
C ASN A 2 0.08 3.53 -13.70
N TYR A 3 1.35 3.10 -13.65
CA TYR A 3 1.81 2.11 -12.68
C TYR A 3 2.76 2.79 -11.70
N TRP A 4 2.59 2.49 -10.43
CA TRP A 4 3.38 3.07 -9.35
C TRP A 4 3.95 1.98 -8.46
N ILE A 5 5.05 2.27 -7.80
CA ILE A 5 5.62 1.41 -6.77
C ILE A 5 5.75 2.24 -5.49
N ILE A 6 5.19 1.74 -4.40
CA ILE A 6 5.35 2.35 -3.08
C ILE A 6 5.95 1.34 -2.12
N SER A 7 6.58 1.84 -1.08
CA SER A 7 7.24 0.99 -0.08
C SER A 7 6.40 0.87 1.18
N SER A 8 6.43 -0.30 1.78
CA SER A 8 5.82 -0.59 3.07
C SER A 8 6.84 -1.25 3.99
N ASN A 9 6.83 -0.88 5.26
CA ASN A 9 7.72 -1.46 6.27
C ASN A 9 6.87 -2.07 7.39
N GLU A 10 6.94 -3.40 7.53
CA GLU A 10 6.17 -4.13 8.55
C GLU A 10 6.61 -3.80 9.98
N GLU A 11 7.77 -3.21 10.16
CA GLU A 11 8.22 -2.74 11.47
C GLU A 11 7.51 -1.46 11.91
N ILE A 12 6.87 -0.76 10.96
CA ILE A 12 6.14 0.49 11.20
C ILE A 12 4.63 0.28 11.11
N PHE A 13 4.19 -0.45 10.10
CA PHE A 13 2.78 -0.69 9.83
C PHE A 13 2.57 -2.14 9.40
N HIS A 14 1.70 -2.85 10.09
CA HIS A 14 1.41 -4.27 9.81
C HIS A 14 0.42 -4.42 8.65
N LEU A 15 0.88 -4.10 7.45
CA LEU A 15 0.06 -4.18 6.24
C LEU A 15 -0.39 -5.62 5.95
N GLU A 16 0.48 -6.60 6.19
CA GLU A 16 0.15 -8.01 5.98
C GLU A 16 -1.05 -8.42 6.82
N ASP A 17 -1.06 -8.05 8.10
CA ASP A 17 -2.19 -8.35 8.99
C ASP A 17 -3.46 -7.64 8.56
N MET A 18 -3.35 -6.37 8.16
CA MET A 18 -4.50 -5.61 7.70
C MET A 18 -5.14 -6.25 6.47
N LEU A 19 -4.34 -6.68 5.50
CA LEU A 19 -4.84 -7.25 4.26
C LEU A 19 -5.32 -8.69 4.39
N LYS A 20 -5.19 -9.30 5.55
CA LYS A 20 -5.82 -10.61 5.81
C LYS A 20 -7.33 -10.51 5.91
N THR A 21 -7.84 -9.39 6.41
CA THR A 21 -9.27 -9.21 6.66
C THR A 21 -9.87 -7.99 5.96
N ASN A 22 -9.06 -7.15 5.35
CA ASN A 22 -9.50 -5.94 4.66
C ASN A 22 -9.00 -5.94 3.23
N GLU A 23 -9.83 -5.47 2.31
CA GLU A 23 -9.44 -5.35 0.91
C GLU A 23 -8.99 -3.94 0.55
N VAL A 24 -9.20 -2.98 1.44
CA VAL A 24 -8.98 -1.56 1.18
C VAL A 24 -8.08 -0.97 2.25
N VAL A 25 -7.16 -0.12 1.83
CA VAL A 25 -6.25 0.60 2.72
C VAL A 25 -6.07 2.03 2.22
N ASP A 26 -5.92 2.98 3.15
CA ASP A 26 -5.58 4.35 2.83
C ASP A 26 -4.08 4.56 3.04
N TRP A 27 -3.44 5.20 2.07
CA TRP A 27 -2.00 5.47 2.08
C TRP A 27 -1.74 6.94 1.88
N ARG A 28 -0.66 7.46 2.46
CA ARG A 28 -0.30 8.87 2.24
C ARG A 28 -0.06 9.10 0.76
N GLN A 29 -0.63 10.19 0.24
CA GLN A 29 -0.57 10.51 -1.18
C GLN A 29 0.55 11.53 -1.43
N PHE A 30 1.64 11.06 -1.99
CA PHE A 30 2.78 11.91 -2.35
C PHE A 30 2.88 12.17 -3.85
N ASN A 31 2.12 11.43 -4.64
CA ASN A 31 2.20 11.45 -6.10
C ASN A 31 0.85 11.82 -6.69
N ASN A 32 0.86 12.13 -7.98
CA ASN A 32 -0.37 12.47 -8.72
C ASN A 32 -1.05 11.19 -9.20
N PHE A 33 -1.54 10.40 -8.27
CA PHE A 33 -2.32 9.21 -8.59
C PHE A 33 -3.64 9.59 -9.26
N GLU A 34 -4.12 8.71 -10.12
CA GLU A 34 -5.44 8.81 -10.73
C GLU A 34 -6.24 7.55 -10.41
N VAL A 35 -7.55 7.70 -10.29
CA VAL A 35 -8.44 6.54 -10.10
C VAL A 35 -8.26 5.58 -11.27
N GLY A 36 -8.07 4.30 -10.96
CA GLY A 36 -7.78 3.27 -11.95
C GLY A 36 -6.31 2.94 -12.10
N ASP A 37 -5.41 3.75 -11.55
CA ASP A 37 -3.98 3.45 -11.56
C ASP A 37 -3.69 2.18 -10.76
N ILE A 38 -2.60 1.51 -11.13
CA ILE A 38 -2.13 0.31 -10.45
C ILE A 38 -0.95 0.68 -9.56
N VAL A 39 -0.98 0.20 -8.32
CA VAL A 39 0.08 0.43 -7.35
C VAL A 39 0.61 -0.91 -6.87
N TYR A 40 1.90 -1.13 -7.08
CA TYR A 40 2.59 -2.29 -6.52
C TYR A 40 3.21 -1.88 -5.19
N ILE A 41 3.00 -2.69 -4.16
CA ILE A 41 3.57 -2.41 -2.84
C ILE A 41 4.78 -3.31 -2.62
N TYR A 42 5.94 -2.65 -2.55
CA TYR A 42 7.19 -3.28 -2.16
C TYR A 42 7.25 -3.35 -0.64
N ASN A 43 7.34 -4.55 -0.12
CA ASN A 43 7.46 -4.77 1.31
C ASN A 43 8.95 -4.88 1.65
N SER A 44 9.46 -3.97 2.48
CA SER A 44 10.88 -3.96 2.80
C SER A 44 11.27 -5.16 3.67
N LYS A 45 11.70 -4.99 4.89
CA LYS A 45 12.02 -6.11 5.77
C LYS A 45 10.74 -6.74 6.32
N PRO A 46 10.68 -8.05 6.48
CA PRO A 46 11.70 -9.07 6.17
C PRO A 46 11.65 -9.58 4.73
N HIS A 47 10.64 -9.21 3.95
CA HIS A 47 10.36 -9.84 2.65
C HIS A 47 11.23 -9.30 1.52
N ARG A 48 11.47 -7.99 1.48
CA ARG A 48 12.31 -7.30 0.48
C ARG A 48 11.89 -7.59 -0.96
N ARG A 49 10.59 -7.53 -1.23
CA ARG A 49 10.04 -7.77 -2.57
C ARG A 49 8.64 -7.19 -2.69
N ILE A 50 8.15 -7.12 -3.92
CA ILE A 50 6.77 -6.70 -4.17
C ILE A 50 5.84 -7.83 -3.76
N ARG A 51 4.87 -7.50 -2.91
CA ARG A 51 3.95 -8.49 -2.37
C ARG A 51 2.49 -8.24 -2.71
N TYR A 52 2.13 -7.03 -3.09
CA TYR A 52 0.73 -6.68 -3.31
C TYR A 52 0.57 -5.86 -4.58
N LYS A 53 -0.53 -6.14 -5.30
CA LYS A 53 -0.97 -5.34 -6.43
C LYS A 53 -2.29 -4.71 -6.04
N MET A 54 -2.36 -3.38 -6.12
CA MET A 54 -3.50 -2.59 -5.69
C MET A 54 -4.04 -1.75 -6.84
N GLU A 55 -5.29 -1.35 -6.73
CA GLU A 55 -5.92 -0.40 -7.64
C GLU A 55 -6.29 0.87 -6.88
N VAL A 56 -6.01 2.02 -7.47
CA VAL A 56 -6.44 3.30 -6.92
C VAL A 56 -7.95 3.45 -7.14
N ILE A 57 -8.71 3.53 -6.04
CA ILE A 57 -10.17 3.68 -6.13
C ILE A 57 -10.64 5.06 -5.68
N LYS A 58 -9.83 5.82 -4.95
CA LYS A 58 -10.14 7.18 -4.54
C LYS A 58 -8.84 7.94 -4.29
N ILE A 59 -8.82 9.22 -4.67
CA ILE A 59 -7.68 10.11 -4.43
C ILE A 59 -8.10 11.28 -3.56
N ASP A 60 -7.10 12.00 -3.04
CA ASP A 60 -7.31 13.20 -2.23
C ASP A 60 -8.27 12.97 -1.05
N VAL A 61 -8.16 11.80 -0.43
CA VAL A 61 -8.96 11.44 0.75
C VAL A 61 -8.48 12.28 1.93
N PRO A 62 -9.34 13.09 2.56
CA PRO A 62 -8.93 13.87 3.72
C PRO A 62 -8.88 13.02 4.99
N THR A 63 -8.19 13.51 6.02
CA THR A 63 -8.07 12.81 7.29
C THR A 63 -9.45 12.47 7.89
N SER A 64 -10.45 13.32 7.68
CA SER A 64 -11.82 13.07 8.18
C SER A 64 -12.47 11.82 7.60
N GLU A 65 -12.01 11.35 6.43
CA GLU A 65 -12.52 10.14 5.78
C GLU A 65 -11.54 8.98 5.84
N TYR A 66 -10.42 9.17 6.53
CA TYR A 66 -9.38 8.15 6.63
C TYR A 66 -9.91 6.89 7.32
N LEU A 67 -9.60 5.73 6.75
CA LEU A 67 -10.00 4.45 7.31
C LEU A 67 -9.28 4.19 8.63
N ASN A 68 -10.00 3.65 9.62
CA ASN A 68 -9.41 3.37 10.91
C ASN A 68 -8.53 2.13 10.85
N ASP A 69 -7.21 2.35 10.82
CA ASP A 69 -6.20 1.30 10.79
C ASP A 69 -5.28 1.34 12.01
N SER A 70 -5.69 2.03 13.06
CA SER A 70 -4.85 2.31 14.22
C SER A 70 -4.22 1.07 14.86
N LYS A 71 -4.92 -0.06 14.87
CA LYS A 71 -4.43 -1.29 15.49
C LYS A 71 -3.27 -1.94 14.73
N TYR A 72 -3.04 -1.53 13.49
CA TYR A 72 -1.95 -2.08 12.66
C TYR A 72 -0.67 -1.26 12.74
N TRP A 73 -0.71 -0.10 13.36
CA TRP A 73 0.48 0.73 13.55
C TRP A 73 1.28 0.25 14.75
N VAL A 74 2.58 0.07 14.54
CA VAL A 74 3.50 -0.32 15.62
C VAL A 74 3.72 0.86 16.56
N ASP A 75 3.86 2.07 16.02
CA ASP A 75 4.15 3.28 16.76
C ASP A 75 3.09 4.34 16.46
N LYS A 76 2.41 4.77 17.52
CA LYS A 76 1.37 5.79 17.40
C LYS A 76 1.90 7.12 16.89
N GLN A 77 3.15 7.46 17.16
CA GLN A 77 3.75 8.70 16.67
C GLN A 77 3.84 8.69 15.14
N ASN A 78 4.20 7.55 14.54
CA ASN A 78 4.23 7.41 13.09
C ASN A 78 2.84 7.52 12.49
N MET A 79 1.84 6.96 13.15
CA MET A 79 0.45 7.09 12.72
C MET A 79 0.00 8.55 12.75
N ASP A 80 0.24 9.24 13.85
CA ASP A 80 -0.16 10.64 14.01
C ASP A 80 0.55 11.54 12.99
N ALA A 81 1.83 11.30 12.74
CA ALA A 81 2.58 12.03 11.73
C ALA A 81 1.98 11.84 10.33
N GLY A 82 1.56 10.61 10.03
CA GLY A 82 0.89 10.32 8.76
C GLY A 82 -0.43 11.06 8.61
N LEU A 83 -1.24 11.09 9.66
CA LEU A 83 -2.55 11.74 9.65
C LEU A 83 -2.48 13.25 9.42
N LYS A 84 -1.38 13.89 9.79
CA LYS A 84 -1.19 15.32 9.57
C LYS A 84 -1.11 15.69 8.09
N ASN A 85 -0.84 14.73 7.23
CA ASN A 85 -0.73 14.97 5.80
C ASN A 85 -2.07 15.40 5.18
N ASN A 86 -3.19 14.95 5.73
CA ASN A 86 -4.56 15.25 5.29
C ASN A 86 -4.81 14.98 3.80
N ARG A 87 -4.06 14.08 3.21
CA ARG A 87 -4.21 13.70 1.81
C ARG A 87 -3.79 12.25 1.64
N PHE A 88 -4.76 11.41 1.30
CA PHE A 88 -4.53 9.96 1.18
C PHE A 88 -5.06 9.45 -0.15
N VAL A 89 -4.46 8.36 -0.61
CA VAL A 89 -4.95 7.58 -1.74
C VAL A 89 -5.55 6.30 -1.20
N ARG A 90 -6.76 5.96 -1.66
CA ARG A 90 -7.42 4.72 -1.25
C ARG A 90 -7.14 3.63 -2.26
N LEU A 91 -6.59 2.53 -1.77
CA LEU A 91 -6.14 1.41 -2.59
C LEU A 91 -6.96 0.17 -2.27
N ARG A 92 -7.37 -0.54 -3.32
CA ARG A 92 -8.07 -1.82 -3.18
C ARG A 92 -7.16 -2.95 -3.63
N LEU A 93 -7.09 -4.01 -2.83
CA LEU A 93 -6.26 -5.16 -3.13
C LEU A 93 -6.80 -5.91 -4.34
N LEU A 94 -5.96 -6.11 -5.35
CA LEU A 94 -6.27 -6.94 -6.51
C LEU A 94 -5.68 -8.34 -6.36
N THR A 95 -4.40 -8.42 -5.99
CA THR A 95 -3.68 -9.68 -5.91
C THR A 95 -2.62 -9.61 -4.82
N LYS A 96 -2.46 -10.72 -4.09
CA LYS A 96 -1.37 -10.94 -3.16
C LYS A 96 -0.32 -11.82 -3.83
N GLU A 97 0.94 -11.66 -3.41
CA GLU A 97 1.98 -12.60 -3.79
C GLU A 97 1.58 -14.02 -3.40
N PRO A 98 1.73 -15.01 -4.29
CA PRO A 98 1.45 -16.39 -3.95
C PRO A 98 2.31 -16.88 -2.79
N GLU A 99 1.72 -17.66 -1.92
CA GLU A 99 2.45 -18.32 -0.86
C GLU A 99 3.49 -19.27 -1.48
N GLY A 100 4.70 -19.29 -0.92
CA GLY A 100 5.78 -20.11 -1.46
C GLY A 100 6.83 -19.33 -2.25
N GLY A 101 6.64 -18.05 -2.44
CA GLY A 101 7.74 -17.16 -2.77
C GLY A 101 8.10 -16.94 -4.23
N VAL A 102 7.30 -17.35 -5.18
CA VAL A 102 7.56 -16.98 -6.57
C VAL A 102 6.95 -15.61 -6.83
N ASN A 103 7.80 -14.60 -6.98
CA ASN A 103 7.33 -13.25 -7.26
C ASN A 103 7.17 -13.07 -8.77
N LEU A 104 5.99 -13.43 -9.28
CA LEU A 104 5.70 -13.32 -10.71
C LEU A 104 5.61 -11.88 -11.18
N TRP A 105 5.38 -10.93 -10.28
CA TRP A 105 5.18 -9.54 -10.66
C TRP A 105 6.46 -8.86 -11.14
N ASP A 106 7.61 -9.32 -10.71
CA ASP A 106 8.88 -8.77 -11.19
C ASP A 106 8.99 -8.85 -12.69
N ARG A 107 8.35 -9.84 -13.31
CA ARG A 107 8.32 -10.00 -14.75
C ARG A 107 7.53 -8.92 -15.47
N TYR A 108 6.61 -8.27 -14.76
CA TYR A 108 5.72 -7.28 -15.37
C TYR A 108 6.12 -5.85 -15.10
N ILE A 109 6.95 -5.61 -14.08
CA ILE A 109 7.31 -4.26 -13.68
C ILE A 109 8.77 -3.91 -13.96
N ASP A 110 9.62 -4.90 -14.16
CA ASP A 110 11.03 -4.68 -14.51
C ASP A 110 11.20 -4.86 -16.03
N PRO A 111 11.40 -3.78 -16.77
CA PRO A 111 11.51 -3.86 -18.23
C PRO A 111 12.76 -4.59 -18.70
N LYS A 112 13.69 -4.89 -17.82
CA LYS A 112 14.93 -5.60 -18.16
C LYS A 112 14.79 -7.11 -18.08
N LYS A 113 13.66 -7.57 -17.61
CA LYS A 113 13.39 -9.00 -17.48
C LYS A 113 12.49 -9.51 -18.58
#